data_51720f2b190c4586642ac4d7505bd1b9
#
_entry.id   51720f2b190c4586642ac4d7505bd1b9
#
_cell.length_a   1.000
_cell.length_b   1.000
_cell.length_c   1.000
_cell.angle_alpha   90.00
_cell.angle_beta   90.00
_cell.angle_gamma   90.00
#
_symmetry.space_group_name_H-M   'P 1'
#
loop_
_entity.id
_entity.type
_entity.pdbx_description
1 polymer ?
#
loop_
_entity_poly.entity_id
_entity_poly.type
_entity_poly.pdbx_seq_one_letter_code
_entity_poly.pdbx_strand_id
1 'polypeptide(L)'
;MPRSKAQVSSNSTKDGKPGDDSSLPKWAEDEIKSVQFGDPEILTRSGYILAVYEDIYKIDLQIYEALSDGRTIIEGLDVPKNLKITDFLKGSIYEFKIRMFKGELSSKLVELLKSRFNLEMNAIYRFELEDLQLMDVESDIQTSVSTAEDEEE
;
A
#
# COMPACT_ATOMS: atom_id res chain seq x y z
N MET A 1 5.26 3.32 24.44
CA MET A 1 5.09 3.95 23.71
C MET A 1 5.60 3.65 23.38
N PRO A 2 5.46 3.94 23.42
CA PRO A 2 5.44 4.52 22.79
C PRO A 2 5.90 4.33 22.70
N ARG A 3 5.32 4.23 22.77
CA ARG A 3 5.12 4.88 22.35
C ARG A 3 5.44 4.76 22.16
N SER A 4 4.99 4.59 22.57
CA SER A 4 4.92 5.29 22.05
C SER A 4 5.32 5.36 22.04
N LYS A 5 5.03 5.38 21.88
CA LYS A 5 4.99 6.10 21.66
C LYS A 5 5.22 6.26 21.55
N ALA A 6 4.97 5.88 22.32
CA ALA A 6 4.91 6.57 22.00
C ALA A 6 5.12 6.67 22.05
N GLN A 7 4.75 6.73 21.75
CA GLN A 7 4.65 7.50 21.60
C GLN A 7 4.78 7.72 21.60
N VAL A 8 4.53 7.41 22.30
CA VAL A 8 4.48 8.17 22.15
C VAL A 8 4.64 8.34 22.47
N SER A 9 4.40 8.45 22.63
CA SER A 9 4.38 9.19 22.63
C SER A 9 4.49 9.43 23.04
N SER A 10 4.27 9.46 23.41
CA SER A 10 4.27 10.04 23.40
C SER A 10 4.41 10.36 23.70
N ASN A 11 4.10 10.59 23.86
CA ASN A 11 4.19 11.18 23.71
C ASN A 11 4.25 11.65 23.93
N SER A 12 4.01 12.08 24.45
CA SER A 12 4.01 12.73 24.30
C SER A 12 3.98 13.24 24.56
N THR A 13 4.01 13.68 25.08
CA THR A 13 4.03 14.41 24.98
C THR A 13 3.89 14.89 25.30
N LYS A 14 3.77 15.25 25.83
CA LYS A 14 3.77 15.99 25.89
C LYS A 14 3.81 16.76 25.95
N ASP A 15 3.69 16.74 26.59
CA ASP A 15 3.81 17.76 26.49
C ASP A 15 3.90 18.46 25.92
N GLY A 16 3.60 18.63 26.01
CA GLY A 16 3.42 19.41 25.33
C GLY A 16 4.13 20.18 24.99
N LYS A 17 4.81 20.01 24.80
CA LYS A 17 5.54 20.93 24.40
C LYS A 17 4.96 21.82 23.45
N PRO A 18 4.86 22.96 23.70
CA PRO A 18 4.08 23.91 22.94
C PRO A 18 4.46 23.92 21.47
N GLY A 19 5.62 24.05 21.14
CA GLY A 19 5.95 24.12 19.74
C GLY A 19 5.72 22.85 18.96
N ASP A 20 5.11 21.86 19.58
CA ASP A 20 4.96 20.57 18.93
C ASP A 20 3.75 20.58 18.01
N ASP A 21 3.91 21.19 16.84
CA ASP A 21 2.86 21.20 15.84
C ASP A 21 2.95 20.05 14.89
N SER A 22 3.86 19.12 15.15
CA SER A 22 4.01 17.96 14.26
C SER A 22 2.93 16.91 14.50
N SER A 23 2.22 16.98 15.62
CA SER A 23 1.18 16.03 15.90
C SER A 23 -0.18 16.57 15.50
N LEU A 24 -1.06 15.67 15.10
CA LEU A 24 -2.41 16.04 14.72
C LEU A 24 -3.25 16.33 15.96
N PRO A 25 -4.18 17.28 15.87
CA PRO A 25 -5.15 17.44 16.93
C PRO A 25 -6.05 16.21 17.01
N LYS A 26 -6.68 16.01 18.17
CA LYS A 26 -7.47 14.81 18.40
C LYS A 26 -8.60 14.66 17.38
N TRP A 27 -9.26 15.77 17.03
CA TRP A 27 -10.38 15.69 16.09
C TRP A 27 -9.91 15.15 14.72
N ALA A 28 -8.67 15.53 14.32
CA ALA A 28 -8.12 15.07 13.05
C ALA A 28 -7.79 13.59 13.11
N GLU A 29 -7.20 13.16 14.21
CA GLU A 29 -6.92 11.73 14.39
C GLU A 29 -8.20 10.92 14.40
N ASP A 30 -9.23 11.44 15.09
CA ASP A 30 -10.51 10.74 15.14
C ASP A 30 -11.14 10.64 13.75
N GLU A 31 -11.04 11.71 12.97
CA GLU A 31 -11.59 11.67 11.63
C GLU A 31 -10.89 10.62 10.78
N ILE A 32 -9.56 10.58 10.84
CA ILE A 32 -8.79 9.61 10.05
C ILE A 32 -9.17 8.18 10.44
N LYS A 33 -9.30 7.93 11.73
CA LYS A 33 -9.64 6.59 12.20
C LYS A 33 -11.05 6.18 11.83
N SER A 34 -11.94 7.14 11.65
CA SER A 34 -13.36 6.85 11.38
C SER A 34 -13.75 7.12 9.93
N VAL A 35 -12.78 7.34 9.05
CA VAL A 35 -13.07 7.60 7.65
C VAL A 35 -13.87 6.44 7.06
N GLN A 36 -14.92 6.80 6.33
CA GLN A 36 -15.75 5.81 5.65
C GLN A 36 -15.19 5.60 4.25
N PHE A 37 -14.84 4.36 3.96
CA PHE A 37 -14.35 3.99 2.65
C PHE A 37 -15.52 3.54 1.79
N GLY A 38 -15.55 4.01 0.54
CA GLY A 38 -16.58 3.58 -0.39
C GLY A 38 -16.28 2.20 -0.95
N ASP A 39 -17.04 1.83 -1.96
CA ASP A 39 -16.83 0.56 -2.64
C ASP A 39 -15.46 0.57 -3.31
N PRO A 40 -14.78 -0.58 -3.33
CA PRO A 40 -13.43 -0.60 -3.89
C PRO A 40 -13.44 -0.53 -5.41
N GLU A 41 -12.40 0.08 -5.92
CA GLU A 41 -12.08 0.02 -7.33
C GLU A 41 -11.04 -1.08 -7.52
N ILE A 42 -11.20 -1.88 -8.57
CA ILE A 42 -10.27 -2.96 -8.85
C ILE A 42 -9.21 -2.45 -9.80
N LEU A 43 -7.96 -2.52 -9.35
CA LEU A 43 -6.81 -2.12 -10.15
C LEU A 43 -6.03 -3.37 -10.52
N THR A 44 -5.58 -3.42 -11.77
CA THR A 44 -4.74 -4.52 -12.22
C THR A 44 -3.34 -3.98 -12.45
N ARG A 45 -2.35 -4.59 -11.81
CA ARG A 45 -0.97 -4.14 -11.88
C ARG A 45 -0.04 -5.32 -11.99
N SER A 46 0.97 -5.20 -12.82
CA SER A 46 2.04 -6.20 -12.91
C SER A 46 3.18 -5.80 -11.99
N GLY A 47 3.84 -6.79 -11.41
CA GLY A 47 4.95 -6.51 -10.52
C GLY A 47 5.45 -7.80 -9.91
N TYR A 48 6.13 -7.66 -8.77
CA TYR A 48 6.67 -8.83 -8.09
C TYR A 48 6.60 -8.62 -6.58
N ILE A 49 6.67 -9.76 -5.87
CA ILE A 49 6.57 -9.75 -4.41
C ILE A 49 7.96 -9.53 -3.84
N LEU A 50 8.06 -8.54 -2.94
CA LEU A 50 9.31 -8.23 -2.26
C LEU A 50 9.46 -9.02 -0.98
N ALA A 51 8.37 -9.24 -0.26
CA ALA A 51 8.40 -9.94 1.02
C ALA A 51 7.05 -10.58 1.29
N VAL A 52 7.08 -11.68 2.01
CA VAL A 52 5.87 -12.42 2.41
C VAL A 52 5.87 -12.55 3.92
N TYR A 53 4.80 -12.12 4.54
CA TYR A 53 4.63 -12.20 6.00
C TYR A 53 3.49 -13.16 6.30
N GLU A 54 3.84 -14.45 6.42
CA GLU A 54 2.84 -15.50 6.55
C GLU A 54 2.03 -15.38 7.83
N ASP A 55 2.68 -14.95 8.92
CA ASP A 55 2.02 -14.86 10.22
C ASP A 55 0.84 -13.90 10.21
N ILE A 56 0.98 -12.81 9.50
CA ILE A 56 -0.03 -11.76 9.49
C ILE A 56 -0.76 -11.66 8.17
N TYR A 57 -0.49 -12.57 7.25
CA TYR A 57 -1.15 -12.66 5.95
C TYR A 57 -1.05 -11.36 5.17
N LYS A 58 0.19 -10.87 5.03
CA LYS A 58 0.47 -9.65 4.29
C LYS A 58 1.66 -9.86 3.38
N ILE A 59 1.76 -9.01 2.36
CA ILE A 59 2.91 -9.04 1.45
C ILE A 59 3.32 -7.62 1.10
N ASP A 60 4.58 -7.48 0.70
CA ASP A 60 5.08 -6.23 0.13
C ASP A 60 5.27 -6.44 -1.37
N LEU A 61 4.87 -5.47 -2.15
CA LEU A 61 4.92 -5.55 -3.62
C LEU A 61 5.71 -4.40 -4.21
N GLN A 62 6.37 -4.68 -5.31
CA GLN A 62 6.85 -3.68 -6.25
C GLN A 62 6.00 -3.80 -7.51
N ILE A 63 5.38 -2.71 -7.94
CA ILE A 63 4.58 -2.72 -9.17
C ILE A 63 5.22 -1.80 -10.18
N TYR A 64 4.91 -2.03 -11.45
CA TYR A 64 5.57 -1.30 -12.54
C TYR A 64 4.82 -0.03 -12.91
N GLU A 65 3.53 -0.01 -12.72
CA GLU A 65 2.71 1.17 -13.00
C GLU A 65 2.13 1.68 -11.70
N ALA A 66 2.35 2.96 -11.42
CA ALA A 66 1.97 3.54 -10.13
C ALA A 66 0.48 3.45 -9.87
N LEU A 67 0.13 3.40 -8.61
CA LEU A 67 -1.26 3.50 -8.15
C LEU A 67 -1.71 4.95 -8.25
N SER A 68 -3.00 5.15 -7.99
CA SER A 68 -3.60 6.49 -8.09
C SER A 68 -2.90 7.52 -7.21
N ASP A 69 -2.32 7.08 -6.09
CA ASP A 69 -1.61 7.99 -5.18
C ASP A 69 -0.12 8.09 -5.51
N GLY A 70 0.30 7.54 -6.64
CA GLY A 70 1.67 7.67 -7.12
C GLY A 70 2.65 6.64 -6.61
N ARG A 71 2.23 5.77 -5.71
CA ARG A 71 3.17 4.79 -5.15
C ARG A 71 3.37 3.62 -6.09
N THR A 72 4.59 3.07 -6.08
CA THR A 72 4.92 1.86 -6.82
C THR A 72 5.32 0.72 -5.89
N ILE A 73 5.49 1.01 -4.61
CA ILE A 73 5.76 -0.02 -3.61
C ILE A 73 4.59 -0.01 -2.64
N ILE A 74 4.01 -1.19 -2.43
CA ILE A 74 2.91 -1.36 -1.50
C ILE A 74 3.41 -2.24 -0.38
N GLU A 75 3.44 -1.72 0.84
CA GLU A 75 3.90 -2.46 1.99
C GLU A 75 2.71 -2.91 2.82
N GLY A 76 2.78 -4.14 3.32
CA GLY A 76 1.75 -4.65 4.22
C GLY A 76 0.40 -4.81 3.57
N LEU A 77 0.38 -5.23 2.31
CA LEU A 77 -0.87 -5.46 1.60
C LEU A 77 -1.56 -6.70 2.16
N ASP A 78 -2.83 -6.54 2.55
CA ASP A 78 -3.59 -7.66 3.10
C ASP A 78 -3.90 -8.69 2.02
N VAL A 79 -3.71 -9.96 2.37
CA VAL A 79 -3.96 -11.10 1.48
C VAL A 79 -5.21 -11.82 1.97
N PRO A 80 -6.19 -12.08 1.09
CA PRO A 80 -7.39 -12.81 1.54
C PRO A 80 -7.04 -14.25 1.90
N LYS A 81 -7.75 -14.77 2.88
CA LYS A 81 -7.45 -16.11 3.41
C LYS A 81 -7.73 -17.23 2.44
N ASN A 82 -8.49 -16.96 1.38
CA ASN A 82 -8.74 -17.98 0.37
C ASN A 82 -7.54 -18.17 -0.56
N LEU A 83 -6.54 -17.29 -0.50
CA LEU A 83 -5.30 -17.46 -1.24
C LEU A 83 -4.27 -18.10 -0.33
N LYS A 84 -3.44 -18.93 -0.92
CA LYS A 84 -2.45 -19.68 -0.15
C LYS A 84 -1.14 -18.92 -0.16
N ILE A 85 -0.96 -18.11 0.86
CA ILE A 85 0.18 -17.18 0.91
C ILE A 85 1.53 -17.92 0.88
N THR A 86 1.54 -19.16 1.38
CA THR A 86 2.78 -19.94 1.40
C THR A 86 3.22 -20.36 0.00
N ASP A 87 2.33 -20.29 -0.98
CA ASP A 87 2.67 -20.64 -2.36
C ASP A 87 3.17 -19.45 -3.16
N PHE A 88 3.20 -18.27 -2.57
CA PHE A 88 3.62 -17.06 -3.29
C PHE A 88 5.13 -17.10 -3.52
N LEU A 89 5.53 -16.75 -4.74
CA LEU A 89 6.93 -16.78 -5.15
C LEU A 89 7.49 -15.37 -5.21
N LYS A 90 8.49 -15.09 -4.39
CA LYS A 90 9.13 -13.78 -4.41
C LYS A 90 9.97 -13.64 -5.67
N GLY A 91 9.94 -12.47 -6.26
CA GLY A 91 10.74 -12.17 -7.43
C GLY A 91 10.15 -12.59 -8.76
N SER A 92 9.14 -13.44 -8.74
CA SER A 92 8.46 -13.82 -9.97
C SER A 92 7.45 -12.75 -10.35
N ILE A 93 7.20 -12.61 -11.65
CA ILE A 93 6.28 -11.60 -12.13
C ILE A 93 4.86 -12.10 -12.01
N TYR A 94 4.04 -11.30 -11.37
CA TYR A 94 2.61 -11.59 -11.20
C TYR A 94 1.80 -10.47 -11.80
N GLU A 95 0.57 -10.79 -12.16
CA GLU A 95 -0.47 -9.79 -12.37
C GLU A 95 -1.33 -9.78 -11.12
N PHE A 96 -1.38 -8.63 -10.46
CA PHE A 96 -2.11 -8.48 -9.20
C PHE A 96 -3.42 -7.75 -9.45
N LYS A 97 -4.50 -8.28 -8.88
CA LYS A 97 -5.76 -7.55 -8.77
C LYS A 97 -5.83 -6.97 -7.38
N ILE A 98 -5.87 -5.65 -7.31
CA ILE A 98 -5.78 -4.92 -6.06
C ILE A 98 -7.06 -4.13 -5.87
N ARG A 99 -7.68 -4.29 -4.69
CA ARG A 99 -8.85 -3.48 -4.34
C ARG A 99 -8.36 -2.21 -3.70
N MET A 100 -8.75 -1.08 -4.27
CA MET A 100 -8.41 0.23 -3.74
C MET A 100 -9.65 0.86 -3.14
N PHE A 101 -9.58 1.16 -1.86
CA PHE A 101 -10.65 1.84 -1.13
C PHE A 101 -10.24 3.29 -0.96
N LYS A 102 -11.15 4.21 -1.22
CA LYS A 102 -10.90 5.64 -1.10
C LYS A 102 -11.79 6.21 -0.01
N GLY A 103 -11.18 6.92 0.93
CA GLY A 103 -11.91 7.61 1.98
C GLY A 103 -11.70 9.11 1.86
N GLU A 104 -12.80 9.85 1.69
CA GLU A 104 -12.74 11.29 1.52
C GLU A 104 -12.50 11.97 2.86
N LEU A 105 -11.65 12.98 2.85
CA LEU A 105 -11.38 13.78 4.04
C LEU A 105 -12.22 15.03 4.02
N SER A 106 -12.60 15.52 5.20
CA SER A 106 -13.36 16.76 5.29
C SER A 106 -12.51 17.95 4.83
N SER A 107 -13.19 19.01 4.40
CA SER A 107 -12.50 20.24 4.01
C SER A 107 -11.62 20.76 5.14
N LYS A 108 -12.09 20.62 6.38
CA LYS A 108 -11.34 21.09 7.54
C LYS A 108 -10.03 20.34 7.69
N LEU A 109 -10.06 19.03 7.50
CA LEU A 109 -8.84 18.23 7.63
C LEU A 109 -7.91 18.47 6.44
N VAL A 110 -8.46 18.59 5.23
CA VAL A 110 -7.65 18.91 4.06
C VAL A 110 -6.90 20.22 4.27
N GLU A 111 -7.58 21.22 4.81
CA GLU A 111 -6.98 22.51 5.08
C GLU A 111 -5.89 22.43 6.13
N LEU A 112 -6.14 21.66 7.19
CA LEU A 112 -5.14 21.47 8.24
C LEU A 112 -3.88 20.82 7.69
N LEU A 113 -4.03 19.78 6.90
CA LEU A 113 -2.89 19.06 6.36
C LEU A 113 -2.06 19.96 5.45
N LYS A 114 -2.73 20.79 4.67
CA LYS A 114 -2.01 21.68 3.78
C LYS A 114 -1.29 22.77 4.56
N SER A 115 -1.97 23.41 5.51
CA SER A 115 -1.43 24.56 6.20
C SER A 115 -0.35 24.21 7.21
N ARG A 116 -0.50 23.07 7.91
CA ARG A 116 0.44 22.72 8.98
C ARG A 116 1.51 21.73 8.55
N PHE A 117 1.21 20.87 7.59
CA PHE A 117 2.14 19.82 7.22
C PHE A 117 2.57 19.89 5.76
N ASN A 118 2.07 20.87 5.03
CA ASN A 118 2.39 21.07 3.61
C ASN A 118 2.06 19.80 2.80
N LEU A 119 0.98 19.13 3.16
CA LEU A 119 0.53 17.93 2.47
C LEU A 119 -0.72 18.26 1.67
N GLU A 120 -0.67 18.00 0.39
CA GLU A 120 -1.83 18.20 -0.48
C GLU A 120 -2.50 16.87 -0.73
N MET A 121 -3.45 16.53 0.13
CA MET A 121 -4.22 15.31 -0.03
C MET A 121 -5.65 15.57 0.42
N ASN A 122 -6.58 15.00 -0.33
CA ASN A 122 -8.01 15.14 -0.02
C ASN A 122 -8.67 13.80 0.26
N ALA A 123 -7.90 12.74 0.28
CA ALA A 123 -8.43 11.41 0.52
C ALA A 123 -7.32 10.53 1.04
N ILE A 124 -7.71 9.47 1.74
CA ILE A 124 -6.76 8.42 2.10
C ILE A 124 -7.19 7.15 1.39
N TYR A 125 -6.21 6.27 1.15
CA TYR A 125 -6.43 5.07 0.37
C TYR A 125 -6.03 3.86 1.18
N ARG A 126 -6.79 2.79 1.03
CA ARG A 126 -6.46 1.50 1.61
C ARG A 126 -6.47 0.48 0.49
N PHE A 127 -5.54 -0.44 0.54
CA PHE A 127 -5.39 -1.44 -0.51
C PHE A 127 -5.45 -2.83 0.09
N GLU A 128 -6.09 -3.74 -0.66
CA GLU A 128 -6.14 -5.15 -0.32
C GLU A 128 -5.91 -5.94 -1.59
N LEU A 129 -5.27 -7.08 -1.45
CA LEU A 129 -5.11 -7.96 -2.60
C LEU A 129 -6.43 -8.71 -2.82
N GLU A 130 -6.91 -8.71 -4.05
CA GLU A 130 -8.06 -9.53 -4.39
C GLU A 130 -7.64 -10.87 -4.95
N ASP A 131 -6.67 -10.86 -5.86
CA ASP A 131 -6.22 -12.06 -6.52
C ASP A 131 -4.87 -11.77 -7.17
N LEU A 132 -4.20 -12.83 -7.59
CA LEU A 132 -2.95 -12.67 -8.32
C LEU A 132 -2.80 -13.86 -9.24
N GLN A 133 -2.10 -13.64 -10.33
CA GLN A 133 -1.86 -14.67 -11.33
C GLN A 133 -0.40 -14.60 -11.74
N LEU A 134 0.28 -15.73 -11.63
CA LEU A 134 1.68 -15.80 -12.04
C LEU A 134 1.76 -15.63 -13.55
N MET A 135 2.60 -14.73 -14.01
CA MET A 135 2.76 -14.47 -15.43
C MET A 135 3.76 -15.44 -16.00
N ASP A 136 3.45 -15.96 -17.17
CA ASP A 136 4.32 -16.89 -17.84
C ASP A 136 5.31 -16.11 -18.72
N VAL A 137 6.06 -15.23 -18.04
CA VAL A 137 6.97 -14.35 -18.75
C VAL A 137 8.11 -15.12 -19.39
N GLU A 138 8.59 -16.12 -18.69
CA GLU A 138 9.69 -16.90 -19.20
C GLU A 138 9.32 -17.64 -20.47
N SER A 139 8.12 -18.18 -20.51
CA SER A 139 7.63 -18.85 -21.70
C SER A 139 7.50 -17.87 -22.86
N ASP A 140 6.99 -16.69 -22.58
CA ASP A 140 6.86 -15.66 -23.59
C ASP A 140 8.24 -15.24 -24.12
N ILE A 141 9.19 -15.11 -23.23
CA ILE A 141 10.55 -14.73 -23.62
C ILE A 141 11.16 -15.82 -24.52
N GLN A 142 10.98 -17.07 -24.15
CA GLN A 142 11.49 -18.16 -24.93
C GLN A 142 10.87 -18.19 -26.31
N THR A 143 9.60 -17.93 -26.38
CA THR A 143 8.91 -17.89 -27.66
C THR A 143 9.45 -16.80 -28.56
N SER A 144 9.76 -15.68 -28.00
CA SER A 144 10.23 -14.54 -28.78
C SER A 144 11.74 -14.59 -29.05
N VAL A 145 12.49 -15.27 -28.19
CA VAL A 145 13.96 -15.26 -28.28
C VAL A 145 14.50 -16.49 -28.96
N SER A 146 13.88 -17.57 -28.68
CA SER A 146 14.39 -18.80 -29.21
C SER A 146 14.33 -18.85 -30.65
N THR A 147 14.13 -18.23 -30.45
CA THR A 147 14.39 -18.06 -31.30
C THR A 147 15.59 -17.61 -31.30
N ALA A 148 15.91 -18.15 -30.65
CA ALA A 148 16.91 -17.74 -30.51
C ALA A 148 17.67 -18.16 -30.09
N GLU A 149 17.33 -18.81 -29.61
CA GLU A 149 17.93 -19.11 -29.49
C GLU A 149 18.22 -19.44 -29.49
N ASP A 150 17.73 -19.83 -29.43
CA ASP A 150 18.00 -20.11 -29.79
C ASP A 150 18.41 -20.02 -29.98
N GLU A 151 18.21 -20.11 -29.78
CA GLU A 151 18.48 -20.03 -30.17
C GLU A 151 19.01 -19.95 -30.11
N GLU A 152 18.97 -20.29 -29.90
CA GLU A 152 19.35 -20.29 -30.13
C GLU A 152 19.67 -20.25 -30.11
N GLU A 153 19.55 -20.72 -29.98
CA GLU A 153 19.69 -20.70 -30.24
C GLU A 153 19.83 -20.69 -30.46
#